data_a1a9d13d83db077af824e9f980626d34
#
_entry.id   a1a9d13d83db077af824e9f980626d34
#
_cell.length_a   1.000
_cell.length_b   1.000
_cell.length_c   1.000
_cell.angle_alpha   90.00
_cell.angle_beta   90.00
_cell.angle_gamma   90.00
#
_symmetry.space_group_name_H-M   'P 1'
#
loop_
_entity.id
_entity.type
_entity.pdbx_description
1 polymer ?
#
loop_
_entity_poly.entity_id
_entity_poly.type
_entity_poly.pdbx_seq_one_letter_code
_entity_poly.pdbx_strand_id
1 'polypeptide(L)'
;NIIYKGIKSNRILDIIKKETNIKPRSSYNENIIKKEKIKIENILKKLGYYNSNLDILVEQSKNNLINLTYNIQLGEKSKIKKITFLGNKIFKDNKLRRIITSTEYKFWKFISGRKYLNQNSVLLDERLLKNFYKNNGYYNANINSSFAKLLDDNTFELIFNINSGSKFFFGDLKLNLPSDFDKNNFISIDKLFKKIKGKKYSINTIERILDEIDLITSIEQYKFIKANVIENIDENQINLEFSIMDSEKFYIDRIDIFGNTVTAENVIRNKLLLDEGDPFSEILLNKSINNIKSSNFFKNVNSKIINNNNNNTKSIDIHVEEKPTGEIYASAGVGTGGSSIGFGIRENNFMGNGISLDSNFL
;
A
#
# COMPACT_ATOMS: atom_id res chain seq x y z
N ASN A 1 -20.26 6.07 -31.51
CA ASN A 1 -20.67 5.53 -30.20
C ASN A 1 -19.76 4.41 -29.74
N ILE A 2 -19.65 4.24 -28.40
CA ILE A 2 -18.89 3.16 -27.78
C ILE A 2 -19.87 2.35 -26.91
N ILE A 3 -19.95 1.06 -27.16
CA ILE A 3 -20.85 0.13 -26.47
C ILE A 3 -20.00 -1.01 -25.88
N TYR A 4 -20.25 -1.35 -24.64
CA TYR A 4 -19.63 -2.49 -23.96
C TYR A 4 -20.69 -3.55 -23.70
N LYS A 5 -20.45 -4.78 -24.20
CA LYS A 5 -21.34 -5.93 -24.04
C LYS A 5 -20.63 -7.07 -23.29
N GLY A 6 -21.39 -7.92 -22.61
CA GLY A 6 -20.88 -9.13 -21.96
C GLY A 6 -20.37 -8.95 -20.53
N ILE A 7 -20.23 -7.73 -20.01
CA ILE A 7 -19.81 -7.46 -18.63
C ILE A 7 -21.03 -7.13 -17.77
N LYS A 8 -21.30 -7.96 -16.76
CA LYS A 8 -22.37 -7.72 -15.77
C LYS A 8 -21.93 -6.84 -14.58
N SER A 9 -20.62 -6.74 -14.32
CA SER A 9 -20.06 -6.02 -13.17
C SER A 9 -19.78 -4.56 -13.52
N ASN A 10 -20.52 -3.63 -12.92
CA ASN A 10 -20.29 -2.20 -13.09
C ASN A 10 -18.86 -1.80 -12.69
N ARG A 11 -18.32 -2.39 -11.61
CA ARG A 11 -16.96 -2.13 -11.16
C ARG A 11 -15.91 -2.44 -12.24
N ILE A 12 -16.03 -3.56 -12.93
CA ILE A 12 -15.09 -3.93 -14.02
C ILE A 12 -15.24 -2.97 -15.19
N LEU A 13 -16.48 -2.66 -15.53
CA LEU A 13 -16.80 -1.73 -16.61
C LEU A 13 -16.22 -0.33 -16.34
N ASP A 14 -16.34 0.18 -15.12
CA ASP A 14 -15.79 1.48 -14.72
C ASP A 14 -14.26 1.50 -14.79
N ILE A 15 -13.59 0.43 -14.36
CA ILE A 15 -12.14 0.29 -14.50
C ILE A 15 -11.73 0.34 -15.98
N ILE A 16 -12.41 -0.40 -16.84
CA ILE A 16 -12.13 -0.41 -18.29
C ILE A 16 -12.34 0.99 -18.85
N LYS A 17 -13.49 1.62 -18.60
CA LYS A 17 -13.81 2.97 -19.09
C LYS A 17 -12.83 4.05 -18.64
N LYS A 18 -12.32 3.93 -17.41
CA LYS A 18 -11.35 4.88 -16.85
C LYS A 18 -9.99 4.76 -17.54
N GLU A 19 -9.59 3.53 -17.83
CA GLU A 19 -8.28 3.23 -18.40
C GLU A 19 -8.24 3.34 -19.94
N THR A 20 -9.40 3.26 -20.63
CA THR A 20 -9.47 3.35 -22.09
C THR A 20 -9.24 4.78 -22.59
N ASN A 21 -8.47 4.91 -23.67
CA ASN A 21 -8.11 6.19 -24.26
C ASN A 21 -9.13 6.68 -25.28
N ILE A 22 -9.85 5.75 -25.94
CA ILE A 22 -10.86 6.08 -26.93
C ILE A 22 -12.11 6.59 -26.19
N LYS A 23 -12.49 7.82 -26.49
CA LYS A 23 -13.68 8.48 -25.95
C LYS A 23 -14.74 8.66 -27.07
N PRO A 24 -16.02 8.78 -26.74
CA PRO A 24 -17.03 9.17 -27.71
C PRO A 24 -16.61 10.44 -28.45
N ARG A 25 -16.82 10.48 -29.76
CA ARG A 25 -16.44 11.57 -30.66
C ARG A 25 -14.93 11.70 -30.97
N SER A 26 -14.11 10.71 -30.61
CA SER A 26 -12.71 10.64 -31.07
C SER A 26 -12.64 10.26 -32.55
N SER A 27 -11.57 10.65 -33.22
CA SER A 27 -11.28 10.23 -34.60
C SER A 27 -11.01 8.73 -34.66
N TYR A 28 -11.53 8.06 -35.70
CA TYR A 28 -11.28 6.64 -35.93
C TYR A 28 -9.85 6.41 -36.40
N ASN A 29 -9.20 5.44 -35.77
CA ASN A 29 -7.88 4.95 -36.18
C ASN A 29 -7.73 3.46 -35.78
N GLU A 30 -7.55 2.61 -36.78
CA GLU A 30 -7.45 1.17 -36.58
C GLU A 30 -6.28 0.75 -35.65
N ASN A 31 -5.14 1.45 -35.76
CA ASN A 31 -3.98 1.17 -34.90
C ASN A 31 -4.25 1.51 -33.44
N ILE A 32 -5.02 2.56 -33.19
CA ILE A 32 -5.45 2.92 -31.83
C ILE A 32 -6.37 1.84 -31.28
N ILE A 33 -7.30 1.33 -32.09
CA ILE A 33 -8.22 0.24 -31.66
C ILE A 33 -7.45 -1.04 -31.33
N LYS A 34 -6.45 -1.42 -32.13
CA LYS A 34 -5.60 -2.59 -31.87
C LYS A 34 -4.82 -2.41 -30.55
N LYS A 35 -4.27 -1.25 -30.29
CA LYS A 35 -3.61 -0.93 -29.00
C LYS A 35 -4.58 -0.97 -27.84
N GLU A 36 -5.80 -0.47 -28.03
CA GLU A 36 -6.86 -0.47 -27.04
C GLU A 36 -7.29 -1.90 -26.69
N LYS A 37 -7.43 -2.78 -27.69
CA LYS A 37 -7.71 -4.21 -27.47
C LYS A 37 -6.69 -4.82 -26.51
N ILE A 38 -5.39 -4.69 -26.81
CA ILE A 38 -4.30 -5.19 -25.98
C ILE A 38 -4.37 -4.59 -24.56
N LYS A 39 -4.69 -3.30 -24.45
CA LYS A 39 -4.80 -2.62 -23.16
C LYS A 39 -5.94 -3.19 -22.32
N ILE A 40 -7.12 -3.39 -22.90
CA ILE A 40 -8.28 -3.99 -22.21
C ILE A 40 -7.97 -5.44 -21.80
N GLU A 41 -7.39 -6.26 -22.68
CA GLU A 41 -6.99 -7.62 -22.37
C GLU A 41 -5.99 -7.65 -21.17
N ASN A 42 -5.04 -6.74 -21.13
CA ASN A 42 -4.11 -6.60 -20.01
C ASN A 42 -4.81 -6.19 -18.71
N ILE A 43 -5.80 -5.30 -18.78
CA ILE A 43 -6.63 -4.94 -17.64
C ILE A 43 -7.39 -6.16 -17.11
N LEU A 44 -8.00 -6.94 -17.98
CA LEU A 44 -8.73 -8.14 -17.61
C LEU A 44 -7.80 -9.19 -16.96
N LYS A 45 -6.60 -9.39 -17.50
CA LYS A 45 -5.56 -10.24 -16.90
C LYS A 45 -5.16 -9.74 -15.50
N LYS A 46 -4.94 -8.43 -15.33
CA LYS A 46 -4.68 -7.82 -14.00
C LYS A 46 -5.81 -8.08 -13.00
N LEU A 47 -7.06 -8.16 -13.47
CA LEU A 47 -8.22 -8.48 -12.64
C LEU A 47 -8.41 -9.98 -12.40
N GLY A 48 -7.55 -10.84 -13.00
CA GLY A 48 -7.53 -12.29 -12.83
C GLY A 48 -8.32 -13.06 -13.88
N TYR A 49 -8.73 -12.44 -14.98
CA TYR A 49 -9.43 -13.07 -16.10
C TYR A 49 -8.47 -13.37 -17.25
N TYR A 50 -7.66 -14.42 -17.13
CA TYR A 50 -6.64 -14.77 -18.12
C TYR A 50 -7.22 -15.42 -19.40
N ASN A 51 -8.37 -16.06 -19.29
CA ASN A 51 -9.09 -16.71 -20.41
C ASN A 51 -10.25 -15.85 -20.92
N SER A 52 -10.20 -14.53 -20.70
CA SER A 52 -11.19 -13.62 -21.29
C SER A 52 -10.96 -13.48 -22.79
N ASN A 53 -12.07 -13.38 -23.54
CA ASN A 53 -12.05 -13.05 -24.97
C ASN A 53 -12.63 -11.64 -25.18
N LEU A 54 -11.97 -10.87 -26.05
CA LEU A 54 -12.39 -9.54 -26.43
C LEU A 54 -12.44 -9.40 -27.94
N ASP A 55 -13.65 -9.22 -28.47
CA ASP A 55 -13.88 -8.89 -29.86
C ASP A 55 -14.38 -7.45 -29.99
N ILE A 56 -13.79 -6.73 -30.97
CA ILE A 56 -14.18 -5.35 -31.24
C ILE A 56 -14.87 -5.31 -32.60
N LEU A 57 -16.16 -5.01 -32.60
CA LEU A 57 -16.94 -4.82 -33.81
C LEU A 57 -16.94 -3.34 -34.17
N VAL A 58 -16.60 -3.08 -35.44
CA VAL A 58 -16.56 -1.74 -36.02
C VAL A 58 -17.67 -1.65 -37.05
N GLU A 59 -18.69 -0.87 -36.78
CA GLU A 59 -19.84 -0.70 -37.69
C GLU A 59 -19.89 0.74 -38.17
N GLN A 60 -19.93 0.92 -39.49
CA GLN A 60 -20.10 2.24 -40.09
C GLN A 60 -21.57 2.65 -40.02
N SER A 61 -21.81 3.83 -39.48
CA SER A 61 -23.15 4.44 -39.39
C SER A 61 -23.29 5.55 -40.42
N LYS A 62 -24.48 6.11 -40.55
CA LYS A 62 -24.75 7.26 -41.45
C LYS A 62 -23.83 8.46 -41.02
N ASN A 63 -23.51 9.35 -41.98
CA ASN A 63 -22.72 10.56 -41.77
C ASN A 63 -21.26 10.32 -41.35
N ASN A 64 -20.60 9.30 -41.91
CA ASN A 64 -19.18 8.96 -41.58
C ASN A 64 -18.92 8.72 -40.10
N LEU A 65 -19.94 8.36 -39.34
CA LEU A 65 -19.81 7.97 -37.95
C LEU A 65 -19.55 6.47 -37.81
N ILE A 66 -18.80 6.10 -36.76
CA ILE A 66 -18.48 4.72 -36.46
C ILE A 66 -19.01 4.37 -35.07
N ASN A 67 -19.63 3.20 -34.97
CA ASN A 67 -19.98 2.56 -33.71
C ASN A 67 -18.94 1.48 -33.40
N LEU A 68 -18.36 1.57 -32.19
CA LEU A 68 -17.45 0.57 -31.66
C LEU A 68 -18.19 -0.26 -30.60
N THR A 69 -18.29 -1.56 -30.82
CA THR A 69 -18.86 -2.47 -29.83
C THR A 69 -17.76 -3.39 -29.29
N TYR A 70 -17.44 -3.24 -28.02
CA TYR A 70 -16.53 -4.12 -27.28
C TYR A 70 -17.37 -5.29 -26.73
N ASN A 71 -17.21 -6.46 -27.33
CA ASN A 71 -17.87 -7.69 -26.88
C ASN A 71 -16.88 -8.47 -26.00
N ILE A 72 -17.10 -8.46 -24.69
CA ILE A 72 -16.17 -8.98 -23.69
C ILE A 72 -16.76 -10.20 -23.02
N GLN A 73 -16.12 -11.34 -23.19
CA GLN A 73 -16.46 -12.58 -22.49
C GLN A 73 -15.40 -12.79 -21.40
N LEU A 74 -15.78 -12.56 -20.13
CA LEU A 74 -14.84 -12.61 -19.01
C LEU A 74 -14.34 -14.04 -18.72
N GLY A 75 -15.21 -15.04 -18.87
CA GLY A 75 -14.94 -16.38 -18.37
C GLY A 75 -14.86 -16.43 -16.83
N GLU A 76 -14.28 -17.50 -16.29
CA GLU A 76 -14.01 -17.63 -14.86
C GLU A 76 -12.68 -17.01 -14.48
N LYS A 77 -12.59 -16.56 -13.24
CA LYS A 77 -11.30 -16.12 -12.68
C LYS A 77 -10.33 -17.27 -12.53
N SER A 78 -9.10 -17.06 -12.96
CA SER A 78 -8.04 -18.05 -12.90
C SER A 78 -7.61 -18.32 -11.46
N LYS A 79 -7.56 -19.60 -11.06
CA LYS A 79 -7.28 -20.06 -9.69
C LYS A 79 -5.81 -20.53 -9.57
N ILE A 80 -5.19 -20.27 -8.45
CA ILE A 80 -3.86 -20.78 -8.11
C ILE A 80 -4.04 -22.18 -7.52
N LYS A 81 -3.67 -23.24 -8.26
CA LYS A 81 -3.75 -24.62 -7.82
C LYS A 81 -2.56 -25.01 -6.95
N LYS A 82 -1.38 -24.45 -7.26
CA LYS A 82 -0.13 -24.79 -6.56
C LYS A 82 0.79 -23.57 -6.53
N ILE A 83 1.58 -23.45 -5.44
CA ILE A 83 2.64 -22.44 -5.32
C ILE A 83 3.95 -23.18 -5.07
N THR A 84 4.94 -22.93 -5.93
CA THR A 84 6.23 -23.59 -5.95
C THR A 84 7.36 -22.57 -5.81
N PHE A 85 8.35 -22.90 -5.00
CA PHE A 85 9.56 -22.11 -4.83
C PHE A 85 10.76 -22.90 -5.36
N LEU A 86 11.47 -22.35 -6.34
CA LEU A 86 12.63 -22.95 -6.98
C LEU A 86 13.90 -22.14 -6.69
N GLY A 87 15.04 -22.66 -7.12
CA GLY A 87 16.34 -22.02 -7.05
C GLY A 87 17.07 -22.22 -5.72
N ASN A 88 18.05 -21.35 -5.45
CA ASN A 88 18.85 -21.41 -4.23
C ASN A 88 18.06 -20.76 -3.07
N LYS A 89 17.12 -21.52 -2.51
CA LYS A 89 16.26 -21.09 -1.39
C LYS A 89 16.76 -21.69 -0.07
N ILE A 90 16.94 -20.86 0.93
CA ILE A 90 17.42 -21.27 2.26
C ILE A 90 16.26 -21.72 3.16
N PHE A 91 15.08 -21.21 2.92
CA PHE A 91 13.91 -21.45 3.79
C PHE A 91 12.98 -22.50 3.16
N LYS A 92 12.37 -23.32 4.03
CA LYS A 92 11.37 -24.32 3.62
C LYS A 92 10.14 -23.66 3.00
N ASP A 93 9.54 -24.30 2.01
CA ASP A 93 8.35 -23.81 1.28
C ASP A 93 7.20 -23.40 2.20
N ASN A 94 6.95 -24.18 3.25
CA ASN A 94 5.88 -23.88 4.22
C ASN A 94 6.10 -22.54 4.94
N LYS A 95 7.37 -22.15 5.16
CA LYS A 95 7.70 -20.85 5.74
C LYS A 95 7.48 -19.74 4.72
N LEU A 96 7.93 -19.93 3.48
CA LEU A 96 7.76 -18.96 2.40
C LEU A 96 6.28 -18.73 2.05
N ARG A 97 5.45 -19.80 2.05
CA ARG A 97 3.99 -19.68 1.85
C ARG A 97 3.28 -18.84 2.90
N ARG A 98 3.83 -18.73 4.11
CA ARG A 98 3.26 -17.87 5.17
C ARG A 98 3.62 -16.40 5.02
N ILE A 99 4.64 -16.09 4.22
CA ILE A 99 5.11 -14.72 3.98
C ILE A 99 4.30 -14.06 2.88
N ILE A 100 3.92 -14.80 1.85
CA ILE A 100 3.18 -14.31 0.69
C ILE A 100 1.68 -14.16 1.00
N THR A 101 1.04 -13.29 0.22
CA THR A 101 -0.42 -13.07 0.30
C THR A 101 -1.22 -14.04 -0.53
N SER A 102 -0.67 -14.49 -1.66
CA SER A 102 -1.30 -15.49 -2.54
C SER A 102 -1.43 -16.84 -1.83
N THR A 103 -2.54 -17.52 -2.04
CA THR A 103 -2.82 -18.82 -1.43
C THR A 103 -3.30 -19.82 -2.48
N GLU A 104 -2.96 -21.10 -2.27
CA GLU A 104 -3.47 -22.18 -3.09
C GLU A 104 -5.00 -22.31 -2.93
N TYR A 105 -5.70 -22.55 -4.04
CA TYR A 105 -7.11 -22.86 -4.04
C TYR A 105 -7.38 -24.16 -3.27
N LYS A 106 -8.31 -24.09 -2.32
CA LYS A 106 -8.85 -25.25 -1.62
C LYS A 106 -10.38 -25.11 -1.59
N PHE A 107 -11.10 -26.20 -1.82
CA PHE A 107 -12.56 -26.15 -1.97
C PHE A 107 -13.28 -25.58 -0.73
N TRP A 108 -12.71 -25.76 0.48
CA TRP A 108 -13.26 -25.21 1.72
C TRP A 108 -12.91 -23.75 1.99
N LYS A 109 -12.01 -23.14 1.16
CA LYS A 109 -11.65 -21.72 1.26
C LYS A 109 -12.40 -20.89 0.22
N PHE A 110 -13.72 -21.00 0.16
CA PHE A 110 -14.53 -20.36 -0.87
C PHE A 110 -14.62 -18.83 -0.75
N ILE A 111 -14.46 -18.26 0.45
CA ILE A 111 -14.59 -16.81 0.70
C ILE A 111 -13.32 -16.03 0.31
N SER A 112 -12.12 -16.63 0.36
CA SER A 112 -10.87 -15.94 0.14
C SER A 112 -10.64 -15.56 -1.32
N GLY A 113 -10.46 -14.26 -1.61
CA GLY A 113 -10.02 -13.76 -2.92
C GLY A 113 -8.56 -14.03 -3.26
N ARG A 114 -7.73 -14.39 -2.27
CA ARG A 114 -6.28 -14.62 -2.40
C ARG A 114 -5.92 -15.88 -3.21
N LYS A 115 -6.89 -16.72 -3.51
CA LYS A 115 -6.78 -17.93 -4.34
C LYS A 115 -6.80 -17.66 -5.85
N TYR A 116 -7.13 -16.44 -6.25
CA TYR A 116 -7.17 -16.06 -7.66
C TYR A 116 -5.83 -15.44 -8.08
N LEU A 117 -5.36 -15.85 -9.27
CA LEU A 117 -4.15 -15.29 -9.84
C LEU A 117 -4.37 -13.80 -10.14
N ASN A 118 -3.53 -12.95 -9.60
CA ASN A 118 -3.57 -11.51 -9.79
C ASN A 118 -2.15 -10.95 -9.86
N GLN A 119 -1.81 -10.23 -10.90
CA GLN A 119 -0.47 -9.70 -11.13
C GLN A 119 0.01 -8.81 -9.99
N ASN A 120 -0.85 -7.94 -9.46
CA ASN A 120 -0.48 -7.05 -8.35
C ASN A 120 -0.17 -7.84 -7.07
N SER A 121 -0.91 -8.93 -6.82
CA SER A 121 -0.64 -9.83 -5.69
C SER A 121 0.71 -10.54 -5.87
N VAL A 122 1.05 -10.98 -7.07
CA VAL A 122 2.35 -11.61 -7.38
C VAL A 122 3.50 -10.62 -7.14
N LEU A 123 3.39 -9.38 -7.60
CA LEU A 123 4.39 -8.33 -7.36
C LEU A 123 4.53 -7.99 -5.85
N LEU A 124 3.43 -8.02 -5.12
CA LEU A 124 3.45 -7.86 -3.66
C LEU A 124 4.16 -9.04 -3.00
N ASP A 125 3.87 -10.26 -3.43
CA ASP A 125 4.49 -11.48 -2.91
C ASP A 125 6.00 -11.50 -3.14
N GLU A 126 6.47 -11.08 -4.33
CA GLU A 126 7.91 -10.90 -4.60
C GLU A 126 8.56 -9.92 -3.63
N ARG A 127 7.93 -8.78 -3.38
CA ARG A 127 8.42 -7.77 -2.43
C ARG A 127 8.47 -8.31 -1.02
N LEU A 128 7.41 -9.01 -0.59
CA LEU A 128 7.35 -9.62 0.73
C LEU A 128 8.43 -10.69 0.91
N LEU A 129 8.66 -11.55 -0.09
CA LEU A 129 9.73 -12.54 -0.08
C LEU A 129 11.09 -11.84 0.00
N LYS A 130 11.35 -10.84 -0.85
CA LYS A 130 12.62 -10.09 -0.87
C LYS A 130 12.89 -9.43 0.50
N ASN A 131 11.90 -8.78 1.09
CA ASN A 131 12.02 -8.17 2.41
C ASN A 131 12.25 -9.21 3.50
N PHE A 132 11.55 -10.35 3.43
CA PHE A 132 11.77 -11.45 4.37
C PHE A 132 13.20 -11.99 4.31
N TYR A 133 13.77 -12.18 3.13
CA TYR A 133 15.16 -12.61 2.97
C TYR A 133 16.13 -11.56 3.50
N LYS A 134 15.96 -10.29 3.15
CA LYS A 134 16.78 -9.18 3.67
C LYS A 134 16.72 -9.08 5.19
N ASN A 135 15.56 -9.27 5.81
CA ASN A 135 15.41 -9.28 7.27
C ASN A 135 16.06 -10.50 7.95
N ASN A 136 16.45 -11.49 7.19
CA ASN A 136 17.16 -12.66 7.68
C ASN A 136 18.65 -12.69 7.31
N GLY A 137 19.19 -11.57 6.83
CA GLY A 137 20.60 -11.41 6.52
C GLY A 137 20.95 -11.61 5.04
N TYR A 138 20.01 -11.95 4.19
CA TYR A 138 20.28 -12.18 2.76
C TYR A 138 20.05 -10.90 1.96
N TYR A 139 20.99 -9.97 2.09
CA TYR A 139 20.91 -8.61 1.51
C TYR A 139 20.72 -8.63 -0.01
N ASN A 140 21.50 -9.46 -0.71
CA ASN A 140 21.48 -9.61 -2.17
C ASN A 140 20.41 -10.57 -2.68
N ALA A 141 19.48 -10.99 -1.79
CA ALA A 141 18.40 -11.88 -2.21
C ALA A 141 17.57 -11.26 -3.34
N ASN A 142 17.34 -12.03 -4.38
CA ASN A 142 16.55 -11.62 -5.51
C ASN A 142 15.55 -12.70 -5.91
N ILE A 143 14.38 -12.27 -6.37
CA ILE A 143 13.42 -13.12 -7.05
C ILE A 143 13.68 -12.93 -8.54
N ASN A 144 14.40 -13.89 -9.16
CA ASN A 144 14.84 -13.75 -10.54
C ASN A 144 13.68 -13.78 -11.53
N SER A 145 12.66 -14.57 -11.21
CA SER A 145 11.43 -14.64 -12.00
C SER A 145 10.28 -15.12 -11.14
N SER A 146 9.11 -14.56 -11.38
CA SER A 146 7.84 -15.14 -10.99
C SER A 146 7.00 -15.35 -12.24
N PHE A 147 6.46 -16.51 -12.41
CA PHE A 147 5.59 -16.81 -13.53
C PHE A 147 4.48 -17.75 -13.13
N ALA A 148 3.38 -17.67 -13.87
CA ALA A 148 2.23 -18.53 -13.68
C ALA A 148 2.16 -19.50 -14.86
N LYS A 149 2.34 -20.79 -14.58
CA LYS A 149 2.20 -21.86 -15.56
C LYS A 149 0.74 -22.31 -15.57
N LEU A 150 0.11 -22.25 -16.73
CA LEU A 150 -1.22 -22.84 -16.92
C LEU A 150 -1.12 -24.36 -16.75
N LEU A 151 -1.99 -24.93 -15.95
CA LEU A 151 -2.13 -26.36 -15.73
C LEU A 151 -3.31 -26.88 -16.55
N ASP A 152 -4.49 -26.96 -15.95
CA ASP A 152 -5.74 -27.42 -16.54
C ASP A 152 -6.86 -26.47 -16.17
N ASP A 153 -7.92 -26.43 -16.97
CA ASP A 153 -9.20 -25.80 -16.66
C ASP A 153 -9.10 -24.47 -15.89
N ASN A 154 -8.35 -23.52 -16.45
CA ASN A 154 -8.21 -22.19 -15.86
C ASN A 154 -7.54 -22.18 -14.47
N THR A 155 -6.71 -23.18 -14.20
CA THR A 155 -5.86 -23.23 -12.99
C THR A 155 -4.39 -23.02 -13.32
N PHE A 156 -3.66 -22.42 -12.37
CA PHE A 156 -2.26 -22.04 -12.53
C PHE A 156 -1.38 -22.59 -11.40
N GLU A 157 -0.15 -22.94 -11.74
CA GLU A 157 0.94 -23.07 -10.80
C GLU A 157 1.72 -21.75 -10.76
N LEU A 158 1.77 -21.09 -9.62
CA LEU A 158 2.57 -19.89 -9.39
C LEU A 158 3.96 -20.31 -8.92
N ILE A 159 4.99 -19.89 -9.64
CA ILE A 159 6.37 -20.32 -9.42
C ILE A 159 7.23 -19.09 -9.12
N PHE A 160 7.93 -19.10 -8.00
CA PHE A 160 8.93 -18.11 -7.63
C PHE A 160 10.33 -18.72 -7.71
N ASN A 161 11.19 -18.17 -8.55
CA ASN A 161 12.59 -18.59 -8.65
C ASN A 161 13.47 -17.65 -7.80
N ILE A 162 13.97 -18.17 -6.70
CA ILE A 162 14.66 -17.41 -5.66
C ILE A 162 16.16 -17.63 -5.74
N ASN A 163 16.92 -16.55 -5.75
CA ASN A 163 18.35 -16.57 -5.46
C ASN A 163 18.59 -15.84 -4.12
N SER A 164 18.92 -16.60 -3.09
CA SER A 164 19.13 -16.02 -1.75
C SER A 164 20.41 -15.18 -1.64
N GLY A 165 21.38 -15.43 -2.49
CA GLY A 165 22.71 -14.82 -2.33
C GLY A 165 23.41 -15.25 -1.05
N SER A 166 24.44 -14.50 -0.66
CA SER A 166 25.22 -14.69 0.57
C SER A 166 24.56 -14.07 1.78
N LYS A 167 24.95 -14.51 2.96
CA LYS A 167 24.45 -13.93 4.22
C LYS A 167 25.37 -12.79 4.67
N PHE A 168 24.77 -11.67 5.00
CA PHE A 168 25.43 -10.45 5.44
C PHE A 168 25.13 -10.15 6.91
N PHE A 169 26.05 -9.43 7.53
CA PHE A 169 25.99 -9.01 8.93
C PHE A 169 26.19 -7.49 9.01
N PHE A 170 25.74 -6.87 10.07
CA PHE A 170 26.05 -5.48 10.34
C PHE A 170 27.53 -5.32 10.70
N GLY A 171 28.23 -4.49 9.95
CA GLY A 171 29.61 -4.07 10.21
C GLY A 171 29.68 -2.90 11.17
N ASP A 172 30.43 -1.86 10.80
CA ASP A 172 30.51 -0.62 11.55
C ASP A 172 29.30 0.26 11.30
N LEU A 173 28.80 0.85 12.37
CA LEU A 173 27.67 1.77 12.34
C LEU A 173 28.12 3.13 12.91
N LYS A 174 27.81 4.20 12.19
CA LYS A 174 28.17 5.57 12.56
C LYS A 174 26.95 6.47 12.42
N LEU A 175 26.86 7.46 13.32
CA LEU A 175 25.87 8.54 13.26
C LEU A 175 26.60 9.87 13.10
N ASN A 176 26.36 10.56 12.02
CA ASN A 176 26.88 11.91 11.76
C ASN A 176 25.77 12.92 12.10
N LEU A 177 26.10 13.78 13.04
CA LEU A 177 25.19 14.83 13.51
C LEU A 177 25.70 16.20 13.05
N PRO A 178 24.81 17.15 12.74
CA PRO A 178 25.14 18.55 12.60
C PRO A 178 25.83 19.10 13.86
N SER A 179 26.62 20.18 13.73
CA SER A 179 27.43 20.74 14.80
C SER A 179 26.64 21.32 15.97
N ASP A 180 25.41 21.70 15.74
CA ASP A 180 24.47 22.31 16.68
C ASP A 180 23.61 21.26 17.43
N PHE A 181 23.79 19.98 17.12
CA PHE A 181 23.03 18.89 17.77
C PHE A 181 23.80 18.38 19.00
N ASP A 182 23.12 18.27 20.14
CA ASP A 182 23.71 17.66 21.34
C ASP A 182 23.82 16.14 21.19
N LYS A 183 25.07 15.66 21.14
CA LYS A 183 25.38 14.22 21.03
C LYS A 183 24.83 13.40 22.19
N ASN A 184 24.61 14.00 23.35
CA ASN A 184 24.09 13.31 24.52
C ASN A 184 22.65 12.80 24.29
N ASN A 185 21.87 13.48 23.48
CA ASN A 185 20.50 13.07 23.14
C ASN A 185 20.46 11.77 22.31
N PHE A 186 21.57 11.43 21.64
CA PHE A 186 21.68 10.26 20.76
C PHE A 186 22.42 9.07 21.38
N ILE A 187 22.69 9.07 22.69
CA ILE A 187 23.37 7.95 23.39
C ILE A 187 22.61 6.64 23.24
N SER A 188 21.27 6.67 23.14
CA SER A 188 20.43 5.48 22.88
C SER A 188 20.78 4.82 21.54
N ILE A 189 21.06 5.61 20.52
CA ILE A 189 21.47 5.13 19.19
C ILE A 189 22.84 4.45 19.26
N ASP A 190 23.82 5.04 19.95
CA ASP A 190 25.15 4.45 20.12
C ASP A 190 25.09 3.09 20.86
N LYS A 191 24.24 3.00 21.89
CA LYS A 191 23.97 1.72 22.57
C LYS A 191 23.35 0.69 21.65
N LEU A 192 22.42 1.12 20.80
CA LEU A 192 21.78 0.27 19.80
C LEU A 192 22.81 -0.22 18.77
N PHE A 193 23.68 0.64 18.27
CA PHE A 193 24.75 0.28 17.33
C PHE A 193 25.66 -0.81 17.90
N LYS A 194 26.14 -0.62 19.13
CA LYS A 194 26.96 -1.64 19.83
C LYS A 194 26.24 -2.99 19.96
N LYS A 195 24.91 -2.97 20.19
CA LYS A 195 24.08 -4.17 20.36
C LYS A 195 23.88 -4.93 19.06
N ILE A 196 23.82 -4.25 17.90
CA ILE A 196 23.50 -4.86 16.60
C ILE A 196 24.74 -5.19 15.76
N LYS A 197 25.90 -4.56 16.01
CA LYS A 197 27.15 -4.87 15.32
C LYS A 197 27.42 -6.38 15.36
N GLY A 198 27.77 -6.96 14.22
CA GLY A 198 28.00 -8.39 14.04
C GLY A 198 26.75 -9.26 13.99
N LYS A 199 25.53 -8.71 14.21
CA LYS A 199 24.30 -9.46 14.01
C LYS A 199 23.94 -9.52 12.52
N LYS A 200 23.09 -10.48 12.16
CA LYS A 200 22.59 -10.61 10.79
C LYS A 200 21.95 -9.29 10.33
N TYR A 201 22.21 -8.91 9.08
CA TYR A 201 21.57 -7.76 8.46
C TYR A 201 20.04 -7.88 8.49
N SER A 202 19.36 -6.77 8.69
CA SER A 202 17.90 -6.70 8.69
C SER A 202 17.44 -5.28 8.34
N ILE A 203 16.63 -5.17 7.30
CA ILE A 203 16.08 -3.89 6.88
C ILE A 203 15.17 -3.28 7.96
N ASN A 204 14.38 -4.11 8.66
CA ASN A 204 13.54 -3.67 9.77
C ASN A 204 14.36 -3.11 10.94
N THR A 205 15.62 -3.54 11.09
CA THR A 205 16.51 -2.99 12.11
C THR A 205 16.95 -1.58 11.73
N ILE A 206 17.22 -1.33 10.44
CA ILE A 206 17.56 0.00 9.93
C ILE A 206 16.35 0.93 10.07
N GLU A 207 15.15 0.49 9.69
CA GLU A 207 13.90 1.25 9.88
C GLU A 207 13.71 1.65 11.35
N ARG A 208 13.91 0.72 12.28
CA ARG A 208 13.84 1.03 13.73
C ARG A 208 14.87 2.05 14.20
N ILE A 209 16.08 2.05 13.63
CA ILE A 209 17.08 3.06 13.94
C ILE A 209 16.62 4.42 13.43
N LEU A 210 16.11 4.49 12.22
CA LEU A 210 15.56 5.72 11.65
C LEU A 210 14.37 6.23 12.49
N ASP A 211 13.45 5.35 12.87
CA ASP A 211 12.33 5.69 13.75
C ASP A 211 12.79 6.24 15.12
N GLU A 212 13.84 5.67 15.70
CA GLU A 212 14.43 6.15 16.97
C GLU A 212 15.09 7.53 16.79
N ILE A 213 15.82 7.73 15.69
CA ILE A 213 16.39 9.05 15.36
C ILE A 213 15.25 10.07 15.20
N ASP A 214 14.19 9.73 14.48
CA ASP A 214 13.04 10.58 14.28
C ASP A 214 12.33 10.93 15.59
N LEU A 215 12.23 9.97 16.51
CA LEU A 215 11.66 10.19 17.83
C LEU A 215 12.49 11.18 18.65
N ILE A 216 13.80 10.98 18.72
CA ILE A 216 14.72 11.87 19.44
C ILE A 216 14.63 13.29 18.89
N THR A 217 14.71 13.44 17.57
CA THR A 217 14.66 14.75 16.92
C THR A 217 13.32 15.46 17.11
N SER A 218 12.23 14.70 17.20
CA SER A 218 10.89 15.25 17.49
C SER A 218 10.76 15.73 18.93
N ILE A 219 11.32 15.00 19.90
CA ILE A 219 11.29 15.38 21.35
C ILE A 219 12.14 16.61 21.59
N GLU A 220 13.35 16.67 21.03
CA GLU A 220 14.30 17.77 21.17
C GLU A 220 13.95 18.98 20.29
N GLN A 221 12.82 18.92 19.57
CA GLN A 221 12.33 19.98 18.68
C GLN A 221 13.34 20.43 17.62
N TYR A 222 14.24 19.53 17.19
CA TYR A 222 15.08 19.77 16.03
C TYR A 222 14.19 19.89 14.78
N LYS A 223 14.30 21.02 14.12
CA LYS A 223 13.47 21.35 12.95
C LYS A 223 14.27 21.18 11.66
N PHE A 224 13.58 20.89 10.57
CA PHE A 224 14.18 20.82 9.22
C PHE A 224 15.28 19.76 9.07
N ILE A 225 14.99 18.55 9.49
CA ILE A 225 15.96 17.46 9.37
C ILE A 225 15.58 16.50 8.24
N LYS A 226 16.62 15.91 7.69
CA LYS A 226 16.53 14.76 6.77
C LYS A 226 17.53 13.70 7.23
N ALA A 227 17.03 12.56 7.66
CA ALA A 227 17.87 11.41 7.97
C ALA A 227 18.12 10.60 6.69
N ASN A 228 19.38 10.34 6.38
CA ASN A 228 19.82 9.47 5.30
C ASN A 228 20.64 8.32 5.86
N VAL A 229 20.60 7.17 5.20
CA VAL A 229 21.47 6.04 5.50
C VAL A 229 22.24 5.64 4.24
N ILE A 230 23.55 5.51 4.37
CA ILE A 230 24.44 5.01 3.32
C ILE A 230 24.91 3.63 3.74
N GLU A 231 24.75 2.68 2.83
CA GLU A 231 25.16 1.28 3.02
C GLU A 231 26.44 1.03 2.24
N ASN A 232 27.53 0.68 2.91
CA ASN A 232 28.80 0.32 2.33
C ASN A 232 29.06 -1.16 2.57
N ILE A 233 29.19 -1.93 1.50
CA ILE A 233 29.41 -3.38 1.56
C ILE A 233 30.91 -3.64 1.60
N ASP A 234 31.34 -4.39 2.61
CA ASP A 234 32.69 -4.88 2.77
C ASP A 234 32.62 -6.39 3.03
N GLU A 235 33.03 -7.20 2.05
CA GLU A 235 32.88 -8.67 2.03
C GLU A 235 31.45 -9.11 2.40
N ASN A 236 31.26 -9.67 3.60
CA ASN A 236 29.97 -10.12 4.13
C ASN A 236 29.42 -9.19 5.21
N GLN A 237 29.98 -7.99 5.35
CA GLN A 237 29.55 -6.98 6.30
C GLN A 237 28.95 -5.79 5.56
N ILE A 238 27.95 -5.18 6.17
CA ILE A 238 27.36 -3.94 5.70
C ILE A 238 27.60 -2.88 6.77
N ASN A 239 28.45 -1.93 6.43
CA ASN A 239 28.73 -0.75 7.23
C ASN A 239 27.65 0.29 6.95
N LEU A 240 27.09 0.88 7.99
CA LEU A 240 26.03 1.86 7.89
C LEU A 240 26.47 3.21 8.41
N GLU A 241 26.24 4.21 7.61
CA GLU A 241 26.47 5.60 7.97
C GLU A 241 25.14 6.35 7.95
N PHE A 242 24.63 6.67 9.13
CA PHE A 242 23.44 7.49 9.30
C PHE A 242 23.89 8.95 9.36
N SER A 243 23.33 9.78 8.51
CA SER A 243 23.61 11.21 8.48
C SER A 243 22.34 11.99 8.71
N ILE A 244 22.33 12.82 9.73
CA ILE A 244 21.29 13.81 9.96
C ILE A 244 21.81 15.12 9.38
N MET A 245 21.08 15.68 8.45
CA MET A 245 21.45 16.93 7.78
C MET A 245 20.29 17.92 7.89
N ASP A 246 20.64 19.19 7.97
CA ASP A 246 19.67 20.24 7.81
C ASP A 246 19.00 20.11 6.44
N SER A 247 17.69 20.24 6.42
CA SER A 247 16.94 20.34 5.17
C SER A 247 16.62 21.79 4.86
N GLU A 248 16.23 22.07 3.61
CA GLU A 248 15.70 23.39 3.24
C GLU A 248 14.55 23.77 4.16
N LYS A 249 14.57 25.03 4.63
CA LYS A 249 13.56 25.56 5.54
C LYS A 249 12.30 25.96 4.75
N PHE A 250 11.31 25.11 4.80
CA PHE A 250 9.97 25.41 4.29
C PHE A 250 9.00 25.60 5.46
N TYR A 251 8.10 26.55 5.33
CA TYR A 251 7.02 26.74 6.28
C TYR A 251 5.69 26.33 5.66
N ILE A 252 4.73 25.95 6.49
CA ILE A 252 3.39 25.59 6.02
C ILE A 252 2.62 26.90 5.79
N ASP A 253 2.19 27.11 4.54
CA ASP A 253 1.39 28.27 4.16
C ASP A 253 -0.08 28.05 4.57
N ARG A 254 -0.64 26.89 4.18
CA ARG A 254 -2.00 26.51 4.52
C ARG A 254 -2.19 25.00 4.48
N ILE A 255 -3.22 24.54 5.18
CA ILE A 255 -3.67 23.15 5.19
C ILE A 255 -5.14 23.11 4.77
N ASP A 256 -5.41 22.62 3.58
CA ASP A 256 -6.76 22.48 3.05
C ASP A 256 -7.25 21.03 3.22
N ILE A 257 -8.50 20.86 3.68
CA ILE A 257 -9.13 19.57 3.90
C ILE A 257 -10.30 19.41 2.93
N PHE A 258 -10.31 18.30 2.19
CA PHE A 258 -11.31 18.02 1.16
C PHE A 258 -11.97 16.65 1.39
N GLY A 259 -13.28 16.57 1.09
CA GLY A 259 -14.02 15.31 1.12
C GLY A 259 -14.70 14.98 2.45
N ASN A 260 -14.59 15.87 3.45
CA ASN A 260 -15.28 15.76 4.74
C ASN A 260 -16.70 16.37 4.62
N THR A 261 -17.66 15.57 4.18
CA THR A 261 -19.05 16.00 3.96
C THR A 261 -19.89 15.91 5.24
N VAL A 262 -19.57 14.98 6.13
CA VAL A 262 -20.24 14.72 7.41
C VAL A 262 -19.36 15.13 8.58
N THR A 263 -18.07 14.74 8.54
CA THR A 263 -17.14 15.01 9.64
C THR A 263 -16.73 16.48 9.67
N ALA A 264 -16.90 17.13 10.82
CA ALA A 264 -16.49 18.52 11.00
C ALA A 264 -14.96 18.67 10.83
N GLU A 265 -14.54 19.75 10.19
CA GLU A 265 -13.13 20.00 9.86
C GLU A 265 -12.23 20.02 11.11
N ASN A 266 -12.71 20.59 12.21
CA ASN A 266 -11.98 20.64 13.48
C ASN A 266 -11.64 19.23 14.03
N VAL A 267 -12.48 18.22 13.77
CA VAL A 267 -12.19 16.83 14.18
C VAL A 267 -10.98 16.28 13.44
N ILE A 268 -10.78 16.68 12.19
CA ILE A 268 -9.62 16.28 11.38
C ILE A 268 -8.40 17.11 11.79
N ARG A 269 -8.55 18.45 11.92
CA ARG A 269 -7.48 19.36 12.35
C ARG A 269 -6.89 18.98 13.71
N ASN A 270 -7.70 18.56 14.66
CA ASN A 270 -7.25 18.09 15.98
C ASN A 270 -6.40 16.81 15.95
N LYS A 271 -6.29 16.12 14.80
CA LYS A 271 -5.41 14.97 14.61
C LYS A 271 -4.08 15.34 13.97
N LEU A 272 -3.96 16.57 13.50
CA LEU A 272 -2.72 17.08 12.92
C LEU A 272 -1.70 17.36 14.04
N LEU A 273 -0.42 17.12 13.71
CA LEU A 273 0.74 17.41 14.56
C LEU A 273 1.53 18.63 14.05
N LEU A 274 0.95 19.36 13.12
CA LEU A 274 1.51 20.55 12.50
C LEU A 274 0.37 21.48 12.10
N ASP A 275 0.66 22.78 12.21
CA ASP A 275 -0.29 23.85 11.91
C ASP A 275 0.26 24.79 10.82
N GLU A 276 -0.61 25.67 10.32
CA GLU A 276 -0.24 26.74 9.40
C GLU A 276 0.75 27.71 10.07
N GLY A 277 1.82 28.04 9.36
CA GLY A 277 2.95 28.82 9.90
C GLY A 277 4.04 28.00 10.57
N ASP A 278 3.80 26.71 10.82
CA ASP A 278 4.82 25.81 11.36
C ASP A 278 5.90 25.46 10.33
N PRO A 279 7.10 25.10 10.77
CA PRO A 279 8.09 24.47 9.93
C PRO A 279 7.56 23.15 9.35
N PHE A 280 7.65 22.98 8.03
CA PHE A 280 7.23 21.77 7.37
C PHE A 280 8.09 20.59 7.76
N SER A 281 7.47 19.52 8.23
CA SER A 281 8.09 18.22 8.49
C SER A 281 7.29 17.11 7.85
N GLU A 282 7.89 16.38 6.92
CA GLU A 282 7.26 15.24 6.25
C GLU A 282 6.91 14.13 7.26
N ILE A 283 7.74 13.96 8.28
CA ILE A 283 7.54 12.98 9.36
C ILE A 283 6.28 13.31 10.16
N LEU A 284 6.14 14.57 10.59
CA LEU A 284 4.95 15.02 11.32
C LEU A 284 3.69 14.97 10.45
N LEU A 285 3.81 15.28 9.15
CA LEU A 285 2.71 15.13 8.20
C LEU A 285 2.27 13.65 8.10
N ASN A 286 3.20 12.74 7.92
CA ASN A 286 2.89 11.31 7.83
C ASN A 286 2.27 10.77 9.13
N LYS A 287 2.75 11.20 10.30
CA LYS A 287 2.12 10.89 11.60
C LYS A 287 0.71 11.45 11.68
N SER A 288 0.49 12.70 11.26
CA SER A 288 -0.83 13.34 11.19
C SER A 288 -1.81 12.54 10.32
N ILE A 289 -1.38 12.15 9.12
CA ILE A 289 -2.18 11.32 8.22
C ILE A 289 -2.51 9.97 8.85
N ASN A 290 -1.57 9.35 9.56
CA ASN A 290 -1.83 8.12 10.29
C ASN A 290 -2.79 8.31 11.47
N ASN A 291 -2.73 9.43 12.19
CA ASN A 291 -3.68 9.77 13.25
C ASN A 291 -5.11 9.93 12.70
N ILE A 292 -5.26 10.59 11.53
CA ILE A 292 -6.55 10.70 10.85
C ILE A 292 -7.05 9.33 10.42
N LYS A 293 -6.20 8.47 9.82
CA LYS A 293 -6.56 7.09 9.44
C LYS A 293 -7.01 6.26 10.64
N SER A 294 -6.33 6.42 11.79
CA SER A 294 -6.62 5.67 13.02
C SER A 294 -7.95 6.04 13.67
N SER A 295 -8.52 7.20 13.35
CA SER A 295 -9.87 7.58 13.82
C SER A 295 -10.96 6.63 13.29
N ASN A 296 -10.66 5.92 12.21
CA ASN A 296 -11.57 4.96 11.58
C ASN A 296 -12.85 5.56 10.99
N PHE A 297 -12.87 6.89 10.75
CA PHE A 297 -13.99 7.58 10.11
C PHE A 297 -13.90 7.59 8.59
N PHE A 298 -12.69 7.33 8.07
CA PHE A 298 -12.37 7.46 6.66
C PHE A 298 -11.95 6.12 6.06
N LYS A 299 -12.34 5.91 4.81
CA LYS A 299 -11.94 4.77 4.00
C LYS A 299 -10.56 4.97 3.39
N ASN A 300 -10.31 6.21 2.92
CA ASN A 300 -9.02 6.63 2.39
C ASN A 300 -8.66 8.01 2.96
N VAL A 301 -7.36 8.22 3.21
CA VAL A 301 -6.80 9.52 3.57
C VAL A 301 -5.48 9.67 2.82
N ASN A 302 -5.38 10.70 2.01
CA ASN A 302 -4.19 11.01 1.22
C ASN A 302 -3.82 12.47 1.42
N SER A 303 -2.52 12.78 1.32
CA SER A 303 -2.03 14.15 1.32
C SER A 303 -1.30 14.47 0.04
N LYS A 304 -1.38 15.71 -0.41
CA LYS A 304 -0.62 16.26 -1.53
C LYS A 304 0.09 17.51 -1.05
N ILE A 305 1.39 17.58 -1.31
CA ILE A 305 2.22 18.72 -0.97
C ILE A 305 2.39 19.56 -2.23
N ILE A 306 2.15 20.87 -2.12
CA ILE A 306 2.31 21.84 -3.18
C ILE A 306 3.41 22.80 -2.76
N ASN A 307 4.50 22.85 -3.53
CA ASN A 307 5.59 23.78 -3.28
C ASN A 307 5.24 25.14 -3.86
N ASN A 308 5.32 26.19 -3.04
CA ASN A 308 5.15 27.58 -3.47
C ASN A 308 6.54 28.17 -3.74
N ASN A 309 6.99 28.09 -4.98
CA ASN A 309 8.39 28.38 -5.39
C ASN A 309 8.90 29.79 -5.05
N ASN A 310 8.01 30.75 -4.73
CA ASN A 310 8.41 32.14 -4.52
C ASN A 310 8.67 32.52 -3.06
N ASN A 311 8.22 31.71 -2.07
CA ASN A 311 8.19 32.13 -0.64
C ASN A 311 8.79 31.09 0.31
N ASN A 312 9.44 30.04 -0.15
CA ASN A 312 9.89 28.92 0.70
C ASN A 312 8.74 28.34 1.58
N THR A 313 7.52 28.33 1.04
CA THR A 313 6.35 27.79 1.73
C THR A 313 5.78 26.56 1.00
N LYS A 314 5.04 25.73 1.73
CA LYS A 314 4.34 24.57 1.19
C LYS A 314 2.88 24.62 1.63
N SER A 315 1.97 24.35 0.70
CA SER A 315 0.57 24.10 1.01
C SER A 315 0.32 22.59 1.05
N ILE A 316 -0.55 22.16 1.93
CA ILE A 316 -0.87 20.75 2.16
C ILE A 316 -2.35 20.54 1.89
N ASP A 317 -2.67 19.75 0.86
CA ASP A 317 -4.04 19.32 0.59
C ASP A 317 -4.25 17.92 1.20
N ILE A 318 -5.21 17.78 2.11
CA ILE A 318 -5.59 16.52 2.73
C ILE A 318 -6.94 16.10 2.14
N HIS A 319 -6.95 15.00 1.40
CA HIS A 319 -8.15 14.43 0.81
C HIS A 319 -8.61 13.23 1.62
N VAL A 320 -9.84 13.28 2.15
CA VAL A 320 -10.47 12.20 2.90
C VAL A 320 -11.65 11.62 2.12
N GLU A 321 -11.87 10.32 2.23
CA GLU A 321 -13.06 9.62 1.74
C GLU A 321 -13.77 9.02 2.94
N GLU A 322 -14.93 9.56 3.31
CA GLU A 322 -15.69 9.13 4.48
C GLU A 322 -16.28 7.74 4.28
N LYS A 323 -16.50 7.03 5.37
CA LYS A 323 -17.22 5.76 5.39
C LYS A 323 -18.29 5.77 6.48
N PRO A 324 -19.31 4.89 6.38
CA PRO A 324 -20.27 4.73 7.47
C PRO A 324 -19.57 4.38 8.79
N THR A 325 -19.93 5.06 9.86
CA THR A 325 -19.35 4.92 11.21
C THR A 325 -20.30 4.28 12.21
N GLY A 326 -21.57 4.07 11.78
CA GLY A 326 -22.58 3.38 12.55
C GLY A 326 -22.42 1.87 12.50
N GLU A 327 -22.54 1.21 13.64
CA GLU A 327 -22.46 -0.25 13.80
C GLU A 327 -23.67 -0.75 14.58
N ILE A 328 -24.27 -1.85 14.10
CA ILE A 328 -25.30 -2.59 14.85
C ILE A 328 -24.65 -3.90 15.27
N TYR A 329 -24.76 -4.24 16.55
CA TYR A 329 -24.19 -5.48 17.07
C TYR A 329 -25.21 -6.23 17.94
N ALA A 330 -25.06 -7.54 17.97
CA ALA A 330 -25.80 -8.43 18.85
C ALA A 330 -24.82 -9.22 19.71
N SER A 331 -25.13 -9.39 20.97
CA SER A 331 -24.36 -10.19 21.91
C SER A 331 -25.23 -11.28 22.52
N ALA A 332 -24.64 -12.46 22.74
CA ALA A 332 -25.28 -13.53 23.49
C ALA A 332 -24.32 -14.01 24.56
N GLY A 333 -24.79 -14.09 25.80
CA GLY A 333 -24.02 -14.59 26.94
C GLY A 333 -24.73 -15.77 27.62
N VAL A 334 -23.95 -16.75 28.07
CA VAL A 334 -24.44 -17.85 28.87
C VAL A 334 -23.60 -17.90 30.15
N GLY A 335 -24.25 -17.84 31.30
CA GLY A 335 -23.60 -17.84 32.58
C GLY A 335 -24.38 -18.70 33.62
N THR A 336 -23.86 -18.85 34.82
CA THR A 336 -24.48 -19.59 35.91
C THR A 336 -25.83 -19.03 36.36
N GLY A 337 -26.13 -17.75 36.03
CA GLY A 337 -27.39 -17.08 36.34
C GLY A 337 -28.41 -17.08 35.19
N GLY A 338 -28.14 -17.72 34.06
CA GLY A 338 -29.03 -17.75 32.87
C GLY A 338 -28.36 -17.33 31.57
N SER A 339 -29.18 -17.25 30.55
CA SER A 339 -28.77 -16.74 29.20
C SER A 339 -29.23 -15.31 29.02
N SER A 340 -28.38 -14.47 28.44
CA SER A 340 -28.72 -13.10 28.07
C SER A 340 -28.52 -12.88 26.56
N ILE A 341 -29.40 -12.09 25.96
CA ILE A 341 -29.26 -11.63 24.59
C ILE A 341 -29.33 -10.11 24.64
N GLY A 342 -28.34 -9.47 24.07
CA GLY A 342 -28.28 -8.00 23.98
C GLY A 342 -28.18 -7.53 22.55
N PHE A 343 -28.73 -6.37 22.28
CA PHE A 343 -28.59 -5.64 21.01
C PHE A 343 -28.06 -4.25 21.30
N GLY A 344 -27.20 -3.74 20.44
CA GLY A 344 -26.70 -2.39 20.60
C GLY A 344 -26.49 -1.71 19.27
N ILE A 345 -26.52 -0.39 19.33
CA ILE A 345 -26.20 0.52 18.22
C ILE A 345 -25.06 1.40 18.70
N ARG A 346 -24.00 1.46 17.92
CA ARG A 346 -22.86 2.36 18.16
C ARG A 346 -22.68 3.26 16.96
N GLU A 347 -22.57 4.56 17.20
CA GLU A 347 -22.16 5.53 16.22
C GLU A 347 -20.84 6.17 16.67
N ASN A 348 -19.77 5.98 15.90
CA ASN A 348 -18.43 6.42 16.28
C ASN A 348 -18.12 7.87 15.90
N ASN A 349 -18.96 8.48 15.07
CA ASN A 349 -18.82 9.88 14.64
C ASN A 349 -20.16 10.61 14.70
N PHE A 350 -20.79 10.62 15.88
CA PHE A 350 -22.12 11.17 16.06
C PHE A 350 -22.17 12.65 15.64
N MET A 351 -23.08 12.96 14.70
CA MET A 351 -23.23 14.27 14.08
C MET A 351 -21.93 14.86 13.49
N GLY A 352 -20.98 14.01 13.10
CA GLY A 352 -19.72 14.45 12.52
C GLY A 352 -18.71 15.05 13.51
N ASN A 353 -18.98 14.99 14.81
CA ASN A 353 -18.16 15.65 15.85
C ASN A 353 -17.08 14.73 16.45
N GLY A 354 -16.87 13.53 15.88
CA GLY A 354 -15.89 12.57 16.42
C GLY A 354 -16.26 11.99 17.78
N ILE A 355 -17.54 12.11 18.18
CA ILE A 355 -18.07 11.59 19.45
C ILE A 355 -18.64 10.21 19.21
N SER A 356 -18.30 9.25 20.08
CA SER A 356 -18.90 7.92 20.04
C SER A 356 -20.14 7.88 20.93
N LEU A 357 -21.27 7.49 20.34
CA LEU A 357 -22.52 7.21 21.03
C LEU A 357 -22.77 5.70 21.00
N ASP A 358 -22.93 5.08 22.16
CA ASP A 358 -23.21 3.65 22.31
C ASP A 358 -24.48 3.46 23.12
N SER A 359 -25.44 2.73 22.57
CA SER A 359 -26.73 2.41 23.24
C SER A 359 -26.92 0.91 23.22
N ASN A 360 -27.03 0.33 24.42
CA ASN A 360 -27.15 -1.11 24.63
C ASN A 360 -28.49 -1.44 25.29
N PHE A 361 -29.13 -2.50 24.81
CA PHE A 361 -30.33 -3.10 25.39
C PHE A 361 -29.99 -4.55 25.74
N LEU A 362 -30.20 -4.93 27.01
CA LEU A 362 -29.99 -6.26 27.56
C LEU A 362 -31.31 -6.93 27.90
#